data_0fdd67124cbd7a53c3359e4fbdbefbc5
#
_entry.id   0fdd67124cbd7a53c3359e4fbdbefbc5
#
_cell.length_a   1.000
_cell.length_b   1.000
_cell.length_c   1.000
_cell.angle_alpha   90.00
_cell.angle_beta   90.00
_cell.angle_gamma   90.00
#
_symmetry.space_group_name_H-M   'P 1'
#
loop_
_entity.id
_entity.type
_entity.pdbx_description
1 polymer ?
#
loop_
_entity_poly.entity_id
_entity_poly.type
_entity_poly.pdbx_seq_one_letter_code
_entity_poly.pdbx_strand_id
1 'polypeptide(L)'
;MPTLIAKNGFESLKELDSNNDDIIDEKDKEFTNLLLWQDKNSNSISETDELIKLSDKVKSINLNYTKNGNAEISSATLNDGTKVKADDIWFKVNYKDTEEIIDENQIPFEIKALPNVRAFGNLHSLHSAMAKNETLATMVNLYLLMDSKTRKENLQI
;
A
#
# COMPACT_ATOMS: atom_id res chain seq x y z
N MET A 1 11.85 -14.81 20.96
CA MET A 1 10.73 -15.51 20.33
C MET A 1 11.02 -15.57 18.84
N PRO A 2 10.98 -16.74 18.18
CA PRO A 2 11.11 -16.77 16.74
C PRO A 2 9.85 -16.17 16.15
N THR A 3 9.96 -15.06 15.44
CA THR A 3 8.93 -14.53 14.55
C THR A 3 8.78 -15.54 13.42
N LEU A 4 7.84 -16.46 13.54
CA LEU A 4 7.32 -17.20 12.41
C LEU A 4 6.72 -16.15 11.48
N ILE A 5 7.37 -15.92 10.34
CA ILE A 5 6.76 -15.14 9.26
C ILE A 5 5.61 -16.03 8.77
N ALA A 6 4.39 -15.65 9.12
CA ALA A 6 3.21 -16.35 8.66
C ALA A 6 3.20 -16.36 7.12
N LYS A 7 2.84 -17.50 6.51
CA LYS A 7 2.87 -17.66 5.06
C LYS A 7 1.76 -16.87 4.35
N ASN A 8 0.69 -16.56 5.07
CA ASN A 8 -0.48 -15.79 4.59
C ASN A 8 -1.30 -15.29 5.79
N GLY A 9 -2.36 -14.52 5.53
CA GLY A 9 -3.22 -13.94 6.58
C GLY A 9 -3.94 -14.98 7.42
N PHE A 10 -4.39 -16.11 6.85
CA PHE A 10 -5.04 -17.17 7.62
C PHE A 10 -4.06 -17.87 8.57
N GLU A 11 -2.81 -18.06 8.17
CA GLU A 11 -1.78 -18.59 9.08
C GLU A 11 -1.46 -17.60 10.21
N SER A 12 -1.52 -16.29 9.94
CA SER A 12 -1.39 -15.28 10.99
C SER A 12 -2.54 -15.33 11.99
N LEU A 13 -3.77 -15.50 11.50
CA LEU A 13 -4.94 -15.64 12.35
C LEU A 13 -4.93 -16.94 13.17
N LYS A 14 -4.32 -18.02 12.68
CA LYS A 14 -4.17 -19.27 13.46
C LYS A 14 -3.37 -19.09 14.75
N GLU A 15 -2.49 -18.12 14.82
CA GLU A 15 -1.77 -17.82 16.07
C GLU A 15 -2.70 -17.28 17.18
N LEU A 16 -3.89 -16.79 16.79
CA LEU A 16 -4.91 -16.22 17.67
C LEU A 16 -6.02 -17.23 18.01
N ASP A 17 -6.08 -18.36 17.29
CA ASP A 17 -6.97 -19.49 17.56
C ASP A 17 -6.55 -20.19 18.86
N SER A 18 -7.12 -19.76 19.98
CA SER A 18 -6.69 -20.20 21.31
C SER A 18 -7.25 -21.56 21.72
N ASN A 19 -8.30 -22.02 21.05
CA ASN A 19 -8.94 -23.32 21.31
C ASN A 19 -8.58 -24.38 20.25
N ASN A 20 -7.89 -24.00 19.17
CA ASN A 20 -7.43 -24.84 18.05
C ASN A 20 -8.60 -25.55 17.33
N ASP A 21 -9.70 -24.84 17.09
CA ASP A 21 -10.84 -25.36 16.34
C ASP A 21 -10.87 -24.93 14.85
N ASP A 22 -9.82 -24.26 14.38
CA ASP A 22 -9.67 -23.67 13.04
C ASP A 22 -10.73 -22.60 12.72
N ILE A 23 -11.25 -21.94 13.73
CA ILE A 23 -12.24 -20.86 13.62
C ILE A 23 -11.79 -19.72 14.55
N ILE A 24 -11.82 -18.49 14.05
CA ILE A 24 -11.69 -17.31 14.91
C ILE A 24 -13.09 -16.84 15.28
N ASP A 25 -13.45 -16.95 16.57
CA ASP A 25 -14.75 -16.53 17.11
C ASP A 25 -14.65 -16.06 18.58
N GLU A 26 -15.80 -15.86 19.23
CA GLU A 26 -15.90 -15.38 20.61
C GLU A 26 -15.24 -16.27 21.67
N LYS A 27 -14.88 -17.51 21.33
CA LYS A 27 -14.17 -18.43 22.22
C LYS A 27 -12.66 -18.15 22.25
N ASP A 28 -12.16 -17.35 21.32
CA ASP A 28 -10.76 -16.98 21.26
C ASP A 28 -10.45 -15.74 22.08
N LYS A 29 -9.36 -15.80 22.83
CA LYS A 29 -8.98 -14.74 23.79
C LYS A 29 -8.81 -13.37 23.14
N GLU A 30 -8.27 -13.33 21.91
CA GLU A 30 -7.95 -12.10 21.21
C GLU A 30 -9.07 -11.63 20.26
N PHE A 31 -10.16 -12.38 20.11
CA PHE A 31 -11.24 -12.04 19.18
C PHE A 31 -11.80 -10.63 19.36
N THR A 32 -12.00 -10.23 20.62
CA THR A 32 -12.54 -8.89 20.94
C THR A 32 -11.57 -7.75 20.71
N ASN A 33 -10.28 -8.06 20.53
CA ASN A 33 -9.22 -7.09 20.25
C ASN A 33 -8.99 -6.90 18.74
N LEU A 34 -9.57 -7.77 17.91
CA LEU A 34 -9.43 -7.66 16.44
C LEU A 34 -10.24 -6.49 15.90
N LEU A 35 -9.63 -5.79 14.95
CA LEU A 35 -10.25 -4.66 14.26
C LEU A 35 -10.49 -5.01 12.79
N LEU A 36 -11.58 -4.52 12.26
CA LEU A 36 -11.91 -4.49 10.84
C LEU A 36 -11.65 -3.07 10.33
N TRP A 37 -10.83 -2.94 9.32
CA TRP A 37 -10.59 -1.68 8.63
C TRP A 37 -11.40 -1.61 7.35
N GLN A 38 -12.09 -0.50 7.16
CA GLN A 38 -12.80 -0.18 5.92
C GLN A 38 -12.38 1.21 5.45
N ASP A 39 -11.52 1.26 4.43
CA ASP A 39 -11.10 2.50 3.77
C ASP A 39 -12.31 3.14 3.05
N LYS A 40 -12.95 4.13 3.69
CA LYS A 40 -14.17 4.77 3.18
C LYS A 40 -13.88 5.85 2.15
N ASN A 41 -12.72 6.48 2.27
CA ASN A 41 -12.30 7.61 1.43
C ASN A 41 -11.28 7.21 0.36
N SER A 42 -10.84 5.94 0.34
CA SER A 42 -9.89 5.36 -0.62
C SER A 42 -8.51 6.05 -0.60
N ASN A 43 -8.05 6.46 0.59
CA ASN A 43 -6.75 7.09 0.77
C ASN A 43 -5.67 6.11 1.25
N SER A 44 -6.01 4.86 1.54
CA SER A 44 -5.13 3.80 2.07
C SER A 44 -4.48 4.14 3.43
N ILE A 45 -5.08 5.05 4.20
CA ILE A 45 -4.66 5.42 5.56
C ILE A 45 -5.74 4.95 6.53
N SER A 46 -5.38 4.18 7.56
CA SER A 46 -6.33 3.73 8.56
C SER A 46 -6.65 4.86 9.56
N GLU A 47 -7.81 5.45 9.42
CA GLU A 47 -8.31 6.51 10.29
C GLU A 47 -9.22 5.91 11.39
N THR A 48 -9.40 6.66 12.50
CA THR A 48 -10.11 6.13 13.67
C THR A 48 -11.57 5.77 13.37
N ASP A 49 -12.24 6.49 12.49
CA ASP A 49 -13.63 6.26 12.10
C ASP A 49 -13.79 5.15 11.04
N GLU A 50 -12.68 4.62 10.53
CA GLU A 50 -12.60 3.50 9.59
C GLU A 50 -12.29 2.16 10.27
N LEU A 51 -11.91 2.22 11.56
CA LEU A 51 -11.61 1.06 12.37
C LEU A 51 -12.80 0.72 13.26
N ILE A 52 -13.34 -0.47 13.09
CA ILE A 52 -14.43 -1.00 13.94
C ILE A 52 -13.98 -2.32 14.56
N LYS A 53 -14.56 -2.70 15.70
CA LYS A 53 -14.30 -4.01 16.26
C LYS A 53 -14.81 -5.09 15.31
N LEU A 54 -13.99 -6.11 15.05
CA LEU A 54 -14.39 -7.24 14.22
C LEU A 54 -15.69 -7.88 14.76
N SER A 55 -15.79 -8.06 16.08
CA SER A 55 -16.94 -8.63 16.77
C SER A 55 -18.27 -7.88 16.56
N ASP A 56 -18.22 -6.60 16.16
CA ASP A 56 -19.43 -5.82 15.87
C ASP A 56 -20.10 -6.21 14.54
N LYS A 57 -19.36 -6.89 13.66
CA LYS A 57 -19.83 -7.26 12.31
C LYS A 57 -19.71 -8.75 12.02
N VAL A 58 -18.66 -9.39 12.51
CA VAL A 58 -18.30 -10.77 12.19
C VAL A 58 -18.47 -11.64 13.40
N LYS A 59 -19.22 -12.73 13.23
CA LYS A 59 -19.43 -13.77 14.24
C LYS A 59 -18.27 -14.76 14.28
N SER A 60 -17.77 -15.16 13.09
CA SER A 60 -16.66 -16.11 13.00
C SER A 60 -15.95 -16.03 11.64
N ILE A 61 -14.66 -16.40 11.62
CA ILE A 61 -13.85 -16.57 10.42
C ILE A 61 -13.34 -18.01 10.39
N ASN A 62 -13.57 -18.72 9.28
CA ASN A 62 -13.02 -20.05 9.07
C ASN A 62 -11.56 -19.93 8.62
N LEU A 63 -10.64 -20.62 9.29
CA LEU A 63 -9.21 -20.60 8.99
C LEU A 63 -8.80 -21.66 7.97
N ASN A 64 -9.68 -22.63 7.67
CA ASN A 64 -9.45 -23.58 6.60
C ASN A 64 -9.68 -22.91 5.25
N TYR A 65 -8.64 -22.79 4.45
CA TYR A 65 -8.66 -22.10 3.18
C TYR A 65 -8.28 -23.02 2.02
N THR A 66 -8.68 -22.64 0.81
CA THR A 66 -8.26 -23.27 -0.45
C THR A 66 -7.48 -22.28 -1.30
N LYS A 67 -6.45 -22.75 -2.01
CA LYS A 67 -5.68 -21.91 -2.92
C LYS A 67 -6.35 -21.81 -4.27
N ASN A 68 -6.46 -20.58 -4.79
CA ASN A 68 -6.96 -20.31 -6.12
C ASN A 68 -6.13 -19.20 -6.79
N GLY A 69 -5.15 -19.61 -7.59
CA GLY A 69 -4.20 -18.68 -8.20
C GLY A 69 -3.34 -17.95 -7.17
N ASN A 70 -3.51 -16.65 -7.09
CA ASN A 70 -2.82 -15.76 -6.14
C ASN A 70 -3.69 -15.35 -4.95
N ALA A 71 -4.70 -16.13 -4.63
CA ALA A 71 -5.56 -15.94 -3.47
C ALA A 71 -5.70 -17.23 -2.65
N GLU A 72 -5.76 -17.10 -1.34
CA GLU A 72 -6.28 -18.08 -0.40
C GLU A 72 -7.71 -17.70 -0.06
N ILE A 73 -8.63 -18.64 -0.25
CA ILE A 73 -10.08 -18.40 -0.16
C ILE A 73 -10.66 -19.20 1.00
N SER A 74 -11.38 -18.53 1.87
CA SER A 74 -12.17 -19.10 2.94
C SER A 74 -13.52 -18.37 3.08
N SER A 75 -14.13 -18.45 4.27
CA SER A 75 -15.43 -17.82 4.54
C SER A 75 -15.46 -17.21 5.94
N ALA A 76 -16.25 -16.16 6.08
CA ALA A 76 -16.63 -15.62 7.38
C ALA A 76 -18.16 -15.65 7.52
N THR A 77 -18.65 -15.69 8.75
CA THR A 77 -20.06 -15.58 9.08
C THR A 77 -20.30 -14.26 9.79
N LEU A 78 -21.21 -13.46 9.29
CA LEU A 78 -21.60 -12.20 9.90
C LEU A 78 -22.54 -12.42 11.09
N ASN A 79 -22.74 -11.40 11.92
CA ASN A 79 -23.59 -11.48 13.11
C ASN A 79 -25.07 -11.76 12.78
N ASP A 80 -25.52 -11.42 11.58
CA ASP A 80 -26.87 -11.77 11.07
C ASP A 80 -26.98 -13.20 10.52
N GLY A 81 -25.90 -13.98 10.56
CA GLY A 81 -25.83 -15.34 10.05
C GLY A 81 -25.49 -15.46 8.56
N THR A 82 -25.32 -14.34 7.85
CA THR A 82 -24.92 -14.35 6.43
C THR A 82 -23.50 -14.86 6.29
N LYS A 83 -23.27 -15.78 5.37
CA LYS A 83 -21.92 -16.23 4.99
C LYS A 83 -21.37 -15.35 3.87
N VAL A 84 -20.16 -14.86 4.09
CA VAL A 84 -19.42 -14.05 3.12
C VAL A 84 -18.07 -14.71 2.80
N LYS A 85 -17.49 -14.32 1.68
CA LYS A 85 -16.14 -14.72 1.30
C LYS A 85 -15.12 -13.99 2.17
N ALA A 86 -14.08 -14.71 2.57
CA ALA A 86 -12.90 -14.15 3.22
C ALA A 86 -11.69 -14.60 2.38
N ASP A 87 -10.99 -13.64 1.77
CA ASP A 87 -9.88 -13.92 0.87
C ASP A 87 -8.62 -13.23 1.37
N ASP A 88 -7.51 -13.95 1.33
CA ASP A 88 -6.17 -13.36 1.39
C ASP A 88 -5.61 -13.30 -0.04
N ILE A 89 -5.33 -12.10 -0.52
CA ILE A 89 -4.99 -11.86 -1.92
C ILE A 89 -3.56 -11.35 -2.06
N TRP A 90 -2.75 -12.07 -2.82
CA TRP A 90 -1.40 -11.67 -3.17
C TRP A 90 -1.39 -10.84 -4.45
N PHE A 91 -1.26 -9.53 -4.31
CA PHE A 91 -1.16 -8.64 -5.44
C PHE A 91 0.18 -8.78 -6.15
N LYS A 92 0.14 -8.81 -7.48
CA LYS A 92 1.37 -8.70 -8.28
C LYS A 92 1.90 -7.28 -8.16
N VAL A 93 3.10 -7.15 -7.65
CA VAL A 93 3.78 -5.85 -7.55
C VAL A 93 4.61 -5.63 -8.81
N ASN A 94 4.39 -4.52 -9.48
CA ASN A 94 5.26 -4.05 -10.55
C ASN A 94 6.19 -2.95 -10.00
N TYR A 95 7.37 -3.30 -9.59
CA TYR A 95 8.36 -2.35 -9.04
C TYR A 95 8.82 -1.28 -10.05
N LYS A 96 8.51 -1.44 -11.33
CA LYS A 96 8.83 -0.47 -12.38
C LYS A 96 7.70 0.55 -12.60
N ASP A 97 6.52 0.28 -12.10
CA ASP A 97 5.33 1.13 -12.25
C ASP A 97 4.94 1.74 -10.89
N THR A 98 5.90 2.42 -10.30
CA THR A 98 5.70 3.14 -9.04
C THR A 98 5.33 4.59 -9.32
N GLU A 99 4.48 5.17 -8.48
CA GLU A 99 4.14 6.57 -8.50
C GLU A 99 4.63 7.23 -7.21
N GLU A 100 5.34 8.34 -7.34
CA GLU A 100 5.77 9.11 -6.17
C GLU A 100 4.57 9.87 -5.62
N ILE A 101 4.27 9.68 -4.34
CA ILE A 101 3.27 10.50 -3.63
C ILE A 101 3.91 11.86 -3.36
N ILE A 102 3.50 12.88 -4.11
CA ILE A 102 4.04 14.23 -4.04
C ILE A 102 2.96 15.14 -3.46
N ASP A 103 3.31 15.90 -2.43
CA ASP A 103 2.52 17.08 -2.07
C ASP A 103 2.78 18.19 -3.08
N GLU A 104 1.87 18.37 -4.01
CA GLU A 104 1.92 19.40 -5.06
C GLU A 104 2.14 20.82 -4.52
N ASN A 105 1.75 21.08 -3.26
CA ASN A 105 1.93 22.40 -2.62
C ASN A 105 3.40 22.65 -2.24
N GLN A 106 4.23 21.61 -2.14
CA GLN A 106 5.65 21.73 -1.83
C GLN A 106 6.51 21.99 -3.07
N ILE A 107 5.94 21.94 -4.28
CA ILE A 107 6.67 22.22 -5.52
C ILE A 107 6.45 23.69 -5.89
N PRO A 108 7.51 24.51 -5.92
CA PRO A 108 7.42 25.92 -6.37
C PRO A 108 6.84 26.05 -7.76
N PHE A 109 6.10 27.15 -7.99
CA PHE A 109 5.45 27.39 -9.28
C PHE A 109 6.46 27.46 -10.44
N GLU A 110 7.63 28.04 -10.21
CA GLU A 110 8.70 28.14 -11.18
C GLU A 110 9.20 26.77 -11.64
N ILE A 111 9.24 25.79 -10.73
CA ILE A 111 9.61 24.39 -11.04
C ILE A 111 8.49 23.69 -11.80
N LYS A 112 7.23 23.94 -11.46
CA LYS A 112 6.09 23.36 -12.19
C LYS A 112 6.02 23.79 -13.64
N ALA A 113 6.57 24.96 -13.98
CA ALA A 113 6.66 25.45 -15.34
C ALA A 113 7.74 24.75 -16.19
N LEU A 114 8.65 23.99 -15.58
CA LEU A 114 9.71 23.25 -16.24
C LEU A 114 9.24 21.85 -16.69
N PRO A 115 9.92 21.21 -17.65
CA PRO A 115 9.64 19.82 -18.00
C PRO A 115 9.79 18.89 -16.80
N ASN A 116 8.87 17.92 -16.69
CA ASN A 116 8.92 16.89 -15.67
C ASN A 116 9.27 15.54 -16.28
N VAL A 117 9.98 14.70 -15.51
CA VAL A 117 10.22 13.29 -15.81
C VAL A 117 9.66 12.49 -14.65
N ARG A 118 8.78 11.53 -14.96
CA ARG A 118 8.14 10.68 -13.97
C ARG A 118 9.17 9.88 -13.16
N ALA A 119 8.90 9.71 -11.89
CA ALA A 119 9.65 8.83 -11.00
C ALA A 119 9.48 7.35 -11.36
N PHE A 120 10.53 6.56 -11.14
CA PHE A 120 10.49 5.10 -11.29
C PHE A 120 11.27 4.45 -10.14
N GLY A 121 10.67 3.43 -9.52
CA GLY A 121 11.30 2.75 -8.40
C GLY A 121 11.54 3.71 -7.23
N ASN A 122 12.78 3.82 -6.79
CA ASN A 122 13.20 4.68 -5.67
C ASN A 122 13.70 6.07 -6.11
N LEU A 123 13.48 6.46 -7.36
CA LEU A 123 13.90 7.77 -7.86
C LEU A 123 12.76 8.77 -7.70
N HIS A 124 13.12 10.01 -7.36
CA HIS A 124 12.17 11.12 -7.37
C HIS A 124 11.83 11.55 -8.81
N SER A 125 10.64 12.10 -9.02
CA SER A 125 10.32 12.84 -10.23
C SER A 125 11.27 14.04 -10.38
N LEU A 126 11.48 14.52 -11.62
CA LEU A 126 12.38 15.65 -11.85
C LEU A 126 11.91 16.91 -11.09
N HIS A 127 10.60 17.16 -11.02
CA HIS A 127 10.05 18.27 -10.22
C HIS A 127 10.35 18.12 -8.73
N SER A 128 10.13 16.95 -8.14
CA SER A 128 10.47 16.69 -6.73
C SER A 128 11.96 16.83 -6.46
N ALA A 129 12.80 16.34 -7.36
CA ALA A 129 14.24 16.45 -7.21
C ALA A 129 14.72 17.92 -7.28
N MET A 130 14.17 18.70 -8.19
CA MET A 130 14.47 20.14 -8.32
C MET A 130 13.96 20.95 -7.12
N ALA A 131 12.78 20.61 -6.59
CA ALA A 131 12.24 21.28 -5.39
C ALA A 131 13.12 21.05 -4.14
N LYS A 132 13.84 19.92 -4.09
CA LYS A 132 14.77 19.58 -3.00
C LYS A 132 16.21 20.03 -3.27
N ASN A 133 16.53 20.45 -4.51
CA ASN A 133 17.89 20.79 -4.93
C ASN A 133 17.89 21.97 -5.89
N GLU A 134 18.16 23.16 -5.37
CA GLU A 134 18.22 24.42 -6.13
C GLU A 134 19.28 24.40 -7.23
N THR A 135 20.41 23.73 -7.00
CA THR A 135 21.48 23.60 -8.02
C THR A 135 20.97 22.82 -9.22
N LEU A 136 20.22 21.73 -8.99
CA LEU A 136 19.62 20.94 -10.05
C LEU A 136 18.60 21.77 -10.84
N ALA A 137 17.74 22.54 -10.15
CA ALA A 137 16.77 23.42 -10.79
C ALA A 137 17.45 24.46 -11.69
N THR A 138 18.55 25.05 -11.21
CA THR A 138 19.36 26.00 -11.99
C THR A 138 20.00 25.34 -13.22
N MET A 139 20.54 24.14 -13.08
CA MET A 139 21.14 23.39 -14.19
C MET A 139 20.12 23.06 -15.26
N VAL A 140 18.91 22.61 -14.88
CA VAL A 140 17.82 22.30 -15.82
C VAL A 140 17.39 23.57 -16.57
N ASN A 141 17.22 24.69 -15.87
CA ASN A 141 16.92 25.98 -16.50
C ASN A 141 17.99 26.41 -17.52
N LEU A 142 19.25 26.35 -17.13
CA LEU A 142 20.36 26.67 -18.02
C LEU A 142 20.38 25.77 -19.26
N TYR A 143 20.18 24.46 -19.08
CA TYR A 143 20.11 23.51 -20.18
C TYR A 143 18.97 23.82 -21.16
N LEU A 144 17.83 24.27 -20.69
CA LEU A 144 16.69 24.64 -21.53
C LEU A 144 16.95 25.91 -22.36
N LEU A 145 17.79 26.82 -21.84
CA LEU A 145 18.19 28.05 -22.54
C LEU A 145 19.26 27.83 -23.59
N MET A 146 19.98 26.68 -23.57
CA MET A 146 20.99 26.35 -24.56
C MET A 146 20.37 26.07 -25.93
N ASP A 147 21.08 26.41 -27.00
CA ASP A 147 20.70 25.99 -28.34
C ASP A 147 20.88 24.48 -28.56
N SER A 148 20.24 23.93 -29.60
CA SER A 148 20.22 22.50 -29.86
C SER A 148 21.60 21.89 -30.16
N LYS A 149 22.55 22.66 -30.60
CA LYS A 149 23.93 22.19 -30.88
C LYS A 149 24.70 22.05 -29.60
N THR A 150 24.70 23.07 -28.75
CA THR A 150 25.36 23.08 -27.44
C THR A 150 24.78 22.00 -26.50
N ARG A 151 23.45 21.72 -26.55
CA ARG A 151 22.86 20.61 -25.82
C ARG A 151 23.41 19.24 -26.17
N LYS A 152 23.63 19.00 -27.50
CA LYS A 152 24.19 17.73 -27.98
C LYS A 152 25.66 17.57 -27.60
N GLU A 153 26.45 18.64 -27.65
CA GLU A 153 27.85 18.61 -27.25
C GLU A 153 28.02 18.29 -25.76
N ASN A 154 27.15 18.83 -24.88
CA ASN A 154 27.17 18.57 -23.43
C ASN A 154 26.65 17.19 -23.03
N LEU A 155 25.96 16.45 -23.90
CA LEU A 155 25.48 15.08 -23.64
C LEU A 155 26.47 13.99 -24.11
N GLN A 156 27.60 14.37 -24.70
CA GLN A 156 28.63 13.43 -25.18
C GLN A 156 29.79 13.23 -24.18
N ILE A 157 29.48 13.32 -22.87
CA ILE A 157 30.45 13.05 -21.79
C ILE A 157 30.39 11.55 -21.43
#